data_128ce60a412fcec60ed95088b1b5ce13
#
_entry.id   128ce60a412fcec60ed95088b1b5ce13
#
_cell.length_a   1.000
_cell.length_b   1.000
_cell.length_c   1.000
_cell.angle_alpha   90.00
_cell.angle_beta   90.00
_cell.angle_gamma   90.00
#
_symmetry.space_group_name_H-M   'P 1'
#
loop_
_entity.id
_entity.type
_entity.pdbx_description
1 polymer ?
#
loop_
_entity_poly.entity_id
_entity_poly.type
_entity_poly.pdbx_seq_one_letter_code
_entity_poly.pdbx_strand_id
1 'polypeptide(L)'
;MTAFAAPAARRTLVRYTVKPGRDAENVEAIGRVFAELAHTAPPGLRYAAFHDDTGLSFVHLVSHEGADGADALRSLPAFQAFRAGVAERCAAPPVATPLHGIGSYRLLGP
;
A
#
# COMPACT_ATOMS: atom_id res chain seq x y z
N MET A 1 -26.70 4.33 14.47
CA MET A 1 -26.16 3.60 13.71
C MET A 1 -24.77 3.57 13.83
N THR A 2 -24.39 2.66 13.80
CA THR A 2 -23.12 2.55 14.25
C THR A 2 -22.26 2.03 13.24
N ALA A 3 -22.74 2.01 12.07
CA ALA A 3 -21.98 1.41 11.03
C ALA A 3 -20.66 2.04 10.85
N PHE A 4 -20.59 3.30 11.18
CA PHE A 4 -19.33 3.91 10.98
C PHE A 4 -18.57 4.06 12.24
N ALA A 5 -19.09 3.58 13.22
CA ALA A 5 -18.42 3.63 14.44
C ALA A 5 -17.35 2.67 14.51
N ALA A 6 -16.99 2.20 13.58
CA ALA A 6 -16.17 1.28 13.77
C ALA A 6 -14.91 1.62 13.66
N PRO A 7 -14.29 1.03 13.63
CA PRO A 7 -13.21 0.65 13.86
C PRO A 7 -12.17 1.43 13.58
N ALA A 8 -11.35 1.24 14.14
CA ALA A 8 -10.17 1.83 14.09
C ALA A 8 -9.34 1.50 12.89
N ALA A 9 -9.92 1.28 11.78
CA ALA A 9 -9.17 1.06 10.57
C ALA A 9 -8.50 2.36 10.14
N ARG A 10 -7.20 2.29 9.92
CA ARG A 10 -6.47 3.43 9.40
C ARG A 10 -6.16 3.17 7.95
N ARG A 11 -6.51 4.10 7.11
CA ARG A 11 -6.26 3.98 5.68
C ARG A 11 -5.32 5.07 5.23
N THR A 12 -4.38 4.70 4.38
CA THR A 12 -3.38 5.63 3.85
C THR A 12 -3.26 5.42 2.35
N LEU A 13 -3.24 6.51 1.63
CA LEU A 13 -2.94 6.50 0.21
C LEU A 13 -1.51 6.99 0.05
N VAL A 14 -0.68 6.22 -0.62
CA VAL A 14 0.68 6.64 -0.95
C VAL A 14 0.76 6.76 -2.46
N ARG A 15 1.23 7.88 -2.95
CA ARG A 15 1.38 8.10 -4.38
C ARG A 15 2.75 8.64 -4.70
N TYR A 16 3.27 8.24 -5.84
CA TYR A 16 4.58 8.68 -6.30
C TYR A 16 4.73 8.41 -7.78
N THR A 17 5.70 9.08 -8.39
CA THR A 17 6.05 8.85 -9.79
C THR A 17 7.52 8.44 -9.84
N VAL A 18 7.81 7.34 -10.51
CA VAL A 18 9.18 6.89 -10.66
C VAL A 18 9.83 7.55 -11.88
N LYS A 19 11.14 7.57 -11.88
CA LYS A 19 11.89 8.08 -13.02
C LYS A 19 11.70 7.19 -14.24
N PRO A 20 11.73 7.75 -15.45
CA PRO A 20 11.64 6.93 -16.64
C PRO A 20 12.69 5.81 -16.64
N GLY A 21 12.27 4.62 -16.99
CA GLY A 21 13.14 3.45 -16.99
C GLY A 21 13.21 2.70 -15.67
N ARG A 22 12.60 3.23 -14.59
CA ARG A 22 12.63 2.57 -13.29
C ARG A 22 11.31 1.87 -12.95
N ASP A 23 10.34 1.89 -13.87
CA ASP A 23 9.01 1.33 -13.61
C ASP A 23 9.02 -0.19 -13.47
N ALA A 24 9.73 -0.89 -14.32
CA ALA A 24 9.78 -2.36 -14.25
C ALA A 24 10.38 -2.83 -12.93
N GLU A 25 11.42 -2.18 -12.48
CA GLU A 25 12.06 -2.47 -11.21
C GLU A 25 11.09 -2.23 -10.05
N ASN A 26 10.30 -1.17 -10.14
CA ASN A 26 9.33 -0.84 -9.10
C ASN A 26 8.18 -1.86 -9.05
N VAL A 27 7.68 -2.27 -10.21
CA VAL A 27 6.65 -3.30 -10.29
C VAL A 27 7.15 -4.62 -9.69
N GLU A 28 8.40 -4.97 -9.97
CA GLU A 28 8.97 -6.21 -9.43
C GLU A 28 9.10 -6.14 -7.90
N ALA A 29 9.54 -5.00 -7.37
CA ALA A 29 9.65 -4.83 -5.93
C ALA A 29 8.28 -4.91 -5.24
N ILE A 30 7.25 -4.33 -5.84
CA ILE A 30 5.88 -4.43 -5.35
C ILE A 30 5.42 -5.89 -5.40
N GLY A 31 5.72 -6.59 -6.48
CA GLY A 31 5.35 -8.01 -6.63
C GLY A 31 5.89 -8.87 -5.52
N ARG A 32 7.10 -8.60 -5.06
CA ARG A 32 7.69 -9.35 -3.95
C ARG A 32 6.94 -9.10 -2.64
N VAL A 33 6.47 -7.87 -2.43
CA VAL A 33 5.66 -7.57 -1.24
C VAL A 33 4.37 -8.39 -1.27
N PHE A 34 3.68 -8.42 -2.40
CA PHE A 34 2.44 -9.16 -2.49
C PHE A 34 2.64 -10.67 -2.40
N ALA A 35 3.75 -11.18 -2.91
CA ALA A 35 4.07 -12.60 -2.76
C ALA A 35 4.26 -12.97 -1.28
N GLU A 36 4.95 -12.13 -0.52
CA GLU A 36 5.10 -12.36 0.91
C GLU A 36 3.77 -12.24 1.64
N LEU A 37 2.94 -11.28 1.28
CA LEU A 37 1.62 -11.13 1.90
C LEU A 37 0.73 -12.34 1.63
N ALA A 38 0.78 -12.88 0.43
CA ALA A 38 0.01 -14.08 0.11
C ALA A 38 0.47 -15.28 0.94
N HIS A 39 1.75 -15.34 1.25
CA HIS A 39 2.30 -16.43 2.06
C HIS A 39 2.00 -16.25 3.55
N THR A 40 2.18 -15.05 4.09
CA THR A 40 2.02 -14.81 5.52
C THR A 40 0.57 -14.54 5.91
N ALA A 41 -0.23 -14.03 4.98
CA ALA A 41 -1.66 -13.75 5.19
C ALA A 41 -1.96 -13.06 6.53
N PRO A 42 -1.32 -11.91 6.83
CA PRO A 42 -1.51 -11.28 8.13
C PRO A 42 -2.94 -10.76 8.29
N PRO A 43 -3.58 -10.99 9.43
CA PRO A 43 -4.92 -10.46 9.65
C PRO A 43 -4.88 -8.95 9.84
N GLY A 44 -5.97 -8.27 9.52
CA GLY A 44 -6.09 -6.84 9.77
C GLY A 44 -5.38 -5.95 8.76
N LEU A 45 -4.84 -6.52 7.69
CA LEU A 45 -4.17 -5.74 6.67
C LEU A 45 -4.88 -5.93 5.32
N ARG A 46 -5.19 -4.81 4.67
CA ARG A 46 -5.69 -4.82 3.30
C ARG A 46 -4.80 -3.88 2.50
N TYR A 47 -4.34 -4.31 1.36
CA TYR A 47 -3.34 -3.58 0.62
C TYR A 47 -3.57 -3.78 -0.87
N ALA A 48 -3.51 -2.71 -1.64
CA ALA A 48 -3.61 -2.78 -3.09
C ALA A 48 -2.66 -1.74 -3.69
N ALA A 49 -2.11 -2.04 -4.83
CA ALA A 49 -1.25 -1.11 -5.55
C ALA A 49 -1.68 -1.04 -7.00
N PHE A 50 -1.59 0.15 -7.56
CA PHE A 50 -2.02 0.42 -8.92
C PHE A 50 -1.00 1.31 -9.60
N HIS A 51 -0.93 1.27 -10.91
CA HIS A 51 -0.23 2.31 -11.66
C HIS A 51 -1.15 2.83 -12.75
N ASP A 52 -0.89 4.04 -13.22
CA ASP A 52 -1.70 4.66 -14.26
C ASP A 52 -1.28 4.17 -15.66
N ASP A 53 -1.90 4.73 -16.67
CA ASP A 53 -1.63 4.32 -18.06
C ASP A 53 -0.20 4.59 -18.51
N THR A 54 0.49 5.54 -17.89
CA THR A 54 1.88 5.79 -18.22
C THR A 54 2.80 4.71 -17.67
N GLY A 55 2.34 3.98 -16.66
CA GLY A 55 3.17 3.00 -15.96
C GLY A 55 4.16 3.61 -14.99
N LEU A 56 4.24 4.93 -14.90
CA LEU A 56 5.23 5.60 -14.07
C LEU A 56 4.66 6.14 -12.75
N SER A 57 3.37 6.42 -12.70
CA SER A 57 2.73 6.92 -11.47
C SER A 57 2.02 5.79 -10.76
N PHE A 58 2.32 5.64 -9.49
CA PHE A 58 1.85 4.55 -8.66
C PHE A 58 1.01 5.05 -7.50
N VAL A 59 0.01 4.27 -7.13
CA VAL A 59 -0.84 4.54 -5.97
C VAL A 59 -0.92 3.27 -5.15
N HIS A 60 -0.64 3.37 -3.87
CA HIS A 60 -0.80 2.28 -2.93
C HIS A 60 -1.89 2.65 -1.95
N LEU A 61 -2.83 1.75 -1.73
CA LEU A 61 -3.89 1.93 -0.76
C LEU A 61 -3.71 0.89 0.34
N VAL A 62 -3.54 1.34 1.55
CA VAL A 62 -3.27 0.45 2.68
C VAL A 62 -4.33 0.69 3.75
N SER A 63 -4.91 -0.38 4.27
CA SER A 63 -5.85 -0.31 5.38
C SER A 63 -5.33 -1.21 6.49
N HIS A 64 -5.11 -0.62 7.67
CA HIS A 64 -4.69 -1.36 8.86
C HIS A 64 -5.85 -1.41 9.83
N GLU A 65 -6.27 -2.60 10.21
CA GLU A 65 -7.33 -2.78 11.19
C GLU A 65 -6.69 -3.22 12.50
N GLY A 66 -6.89 -2.44 13.53
CA GLY A 66 -6.26 -2.72 14.82
C GLY A 66 -4.77 -2.35 14.81
N ALA A 67 -4.14 -2.57 15.95
CA ALA A 67 -2.74 -2.23 16.11
C ALA A 67 -1.81 -3.14 15.33
N ASP A 68 -2.22 -4.39 15.17
CA ASP A 68 -1.32 -5.40 14.58
C ASP A 68 -1.13 -5.25 13.08
N GLY A 69 -2.11 -4.66 12.39
CA GLY A 69 -2.03 -4.53 10.94
C GLY A 69 -0.84 -3.72 10.47
N ALA A 70 -0.55 -2.61 11.18
CA ALA A 70 0.58 -1.77 10.80
C ALA A 70 1.91 -2.49 10.97
N ASP A 71 2.05 -3.21 12.07
CA ASP A 71 3.29 -3.92 12.35
C ASP A 71 3.50 -5.09 11.40
N ALA A 72 2.41 -5.73 10.99
CA ALA A 72 2.51 -6.84 10.06
C ALA A 72 3.16 -6.42 8.74
N LEU A 73 2.78 -5.25 8.22
CA LEU A 73 3.37 -4.77 6.98
C LEU A 73 4.82 -4.33 7.18
N ARG A 74 5.08 -3.56 8.23
CA ARG A 74 6.44 -3.03 8.49
C ARG A 74 7.45 -4.11 8.72
N SER A 75 7.04 -5.25 9.24
CA SER A 75 7.97 -6.33 9.54
C SER A 75 8.26 -7.24 8.37
N LEU A 76 7.58 -7.08 7.26
CA LEU A 76 7.84 -7.91 6.08
C LEU A 76 9.16 -7.52 5.43
N PRO A 77 10.08 -8.44 5.24
CA PRO A 77 11.37 -8.13 4.60
C PRO A 77 11.21 -7.51 3.21
N ALA A 78 10.28 -8.00 2.39
CA ALA A 78 10.06 -7.44 1.07
C ALA A 78 9.54 -6.00 1.13
N PHE A 79 8.72 -5.67 2.13
CA PHE A 79 8.25 -4.31 2.30
C PHE A 79 9.37 -3.38 2.76
N GLN A 80 10.23 -3.87 3.64
CA GLN A 80 11.39 -3.11 4.09
C GLN A 80 12.33 -2.82 2.92
N ALA A 81 12.56 -3.81 2.07
CA ALA A 81 13.38 -3.65 0.88
C ALA A 81 12.74 -2.65 -0.10
N PHE A 82 11.41 -2.73 -0.28
CA PHE A 82 10.70 -1.80 -1.14
C PHE A 82 10.87 -0.36 -0.63
N ARG A 83 10.66 -0.15 0.66
CA ARG A 83 10.79 1.19 1.25
C ARG A 83 12.21 1.74 1.16
N ALA A 84 13.19 0.88 1.30
CA ALA A 84 14.58 1.32 1.23
C ALA A 84 14.95 1.81 -0.17
N GLY A 85 14.33 1.27 -1.21
CA GLY A 85 14.70 1.60 -2.58
C GLY A 85 13.77 2.58 -3.28
N VAL A 86 12.55 2.77 -2.80
CA VAL A 86 11.56 3.51 -3.57
C VAL A 86 11.91 4.99 -3.76
N ALA A 87 12.48 5.61 -2.75
CA ALA A 87 12.82 7.04 -2.85
C ALA A 87 13.84 7.29 -3.94
N GLU A 88 14.80 6.38 -4.10
CA GLU A 88 15.81 6.51 -5.14
C GLU A 88 15.21 6.36 -6.54
N ARG A 89 14.19 5.53 -6.68
CA ARG A 89 13.53 5.34 -7.97
C ARG A 89 12.60 6.50 -8.33
N CYS A 90 12.21 7.31 -7.34
CA CYS A 90 11.21 8.35 -7.56
C CYS A 90 11.82 9.64 -8.05
N ALA A 91 11.06 10.36 -8.87
CA ALA A 91 11.43 11.69 -9.31
C ALA A 91 11.30 12.71 -8.18
N ALA A 92 10.41 12.45 -7.24
CA ALA A 92 10.19 13.27 -6.05
C ALA A 92 9.78 12.34 -4.90
N PRO A 93 9.92 12.73 -3.65
CA PRO A 93 9.55 11.85 -2.54
C PRO A 93 8.09 11.41 -2.60
N PRO A 94 7.79 10.16 -2.24
CA PRO A 94 6.42 9.72 -2.15
C PRO A 94 5.60 10.53 -1.16
N VAL A 95 4.31 10.70 -1.44
CA VAL A 95 3.40 11.44 -0.58
C VAL A 95 2.41 10.48 0.04
N ALA A 96 2.34 10.45 1.36
CA ALA A 96 1.40 9.64 2.10
C ALA A 96 0.28 10.52 2.64
N THR A 97 -0.96 10.15 2.37
CA THR A 97 -2.13 10.92 2.78
C THR A 97 -3.07 10.02 3.57
N PRO A 98 -3.43 10.38 4.79
CA PRO A 98 -4.41 9.60 5.53
C PRO A 98 -5.78 9.76 4.90
N LEU A 99 -6.55 8.69 4.88
CA LEU A 99 -7.87 8.69 4.28
C LEU A 99 -8.92 8.32 5.31
N HIS A 100 -10.08 8.95 5.18
CA HIS A 100 -11.21 8.63 6.03
C HIS A 100 -12.33 8.10 5.13
N GLY A 101 -12.81 6.91 5.43
CA GLY A 101 -13.82 6.27 4.61
C GLY A 101 -15.16 6.95 4.70
N ILE A 102 -15.80 7.17 3.57
CA ILE A 102 -17.17 7.67 3.53
C ILE A 102 -18.09 6.66 2.85
N GLY A 103 -17.54 5.63 2.28
CA GLY A 103 -18.31 4.56 1.67
C GLY A 103 -17.43 3.63 0.88
N SER A 104 -17.87 2.41 0.68
CA SER A 104 -17.21 1.49 -0.22
C SER A 104 -18.22 0.45 -0.70
N TYR A 105 -18.05 -0.02 -1.91
CA TYR A 105 -18.88 -1.08 -2.46
C TYR A 105 -17.94 -2.09 -3.10
N ARG A 106 -17.74 -3.19 -2.40
CA ARG A 106 -16.94 -4.33 -2.86
C ARG A 106 -15.45 -4.06 -3.12
N LEU A 107 -14.98 -2.84 -2.87
CA LEU A 107 -13.57 -2.56 -3.10
C LEU A 107 -12.71 -3.04 -1.94
N LEU A 108 -13.11 -2.75 -0.74
CA LEU A 108 -12.35 -3.09 0.44
C LEU A 108 -12.90 -4.32 1.16
N GLY A 109 -13.52 -5.14 0.43
CA GLY A 109 -13.99 -6.25 1.01
C GLY A 109 -14.96 -6.82 1.05
N PRO A 110 -15.51 -7.89 1.29
CA PRO A 110 -16.68 -8.10 2.00
C PRO A 110 -16.26 -8.04 3.38
#